data_0c11d68cc7a7c959ace568d47363e3f6
#
_entry.id   0c11d68cc7a7c959ace568d47363e3f6
#
_cell.length_a   1.000
_cell.length_b   1.000
_cell.length_c   1.000
_cell.angle_alpha   90.00
_cell.angle_beta   90.00
_cell.angle_gamma   90.00
#
_symmetry.space_group_name_H-M   'P 1'
#
loop_
_entity.id
_entity.type
_entity.pdbx_description
1 polymer ?
#
loop_
_entity_poly.entity_id
_entity_poly.type
_entity_poly.pdbx_seq_one_letter_code
_entity_poly.pdbx_strand_id
1 'polypeptide(L)' 'MIMEVGRVCRKVRGKDAGKYCVVVERIDKNFVLIDGKEMKRKKTNVLHLEPLPKVLDIKKGAATEDVIKELEKENFA' A
#
# COMPACT_ATOMS: atom_id res chain seq x y z
N MET A 1 -10.96 2.72 -10.30
CA MET A 1 -11.03 2.88 -8.85
C MET A 1 -9.67 3.23 -8.28
N ILE A 2 -9.64 4.16 -7.35
CA ILE A 2 -8.38 4.69 -6.84
C ILE A 2 -7.56 3.67 -6.04
N MET A 3 -8.23 2.86 -5.21
CA MET A 3 -7.54 1.89 -4.34
C MET A 3 -7.41 0.51 -5.00
N GLU A 4 -6.86 0.49 -6.19
CA GLU A 4 -6.61 -0.76 -6.92
C GLU A 4 -5.32 -1.43 -6.42
N VAL A 5 -5.17 -2.72 -6.72
CA VAL A 5 -3.95 -3.46 -6.38
C VAL A 5 -2.75 -2.77 -7.04
N GLY A 6 -1.71 -2.52 -6.26
CA GLY A 6 -0.51 -1.83 -6.72
C GLY A 6 -0.48 -0.33 -6.43
N ARG A 7 -1.61 0.26 -6.03
CA ARG A 7 -1.67 1.69 -5.72
C ARG A 7 -0.74 2.02 -4.57
N VAL A 8 0.19 2.94 -4.80
CA VAL A 8 1.07 3.45 -3.76
C VAL A 8 0.29 4.49 -2.96
N CYS A 9 0.34 4.38 -1.65
CA CYS A 9 -0.34 5.29 -0.74
C CYS A 9 0.62 5.77 0.34
N ARG A 10 0.23 6.84 1.01
CA ARG A 10 0.90 7.30 2.22
C ARG A 10 -0.08 7.16 3.37
N LYS A 11 0.35 6.56 4.47
CA LYS A 11 -0.47 6.41 5.66
C LYS A 11 -0.63 7.80 6.30
N VAL A 12 -1.86 8.18 6.64
CA VAL A 12 -2.11 9.52 7.20
C VAL A 12 -2.59 9.49 8.65
N ARG A 13 -2.82 8.31 9.20
CA ARG A 13 -3.27 8.16 10.60
C ARG A 13 -2.54 7.01 11.28
N GLY A 14 -2.44 7.10 12.62
CA GLY A 14 -1.85 6.06 13.44
C GLY A 14 -0.35 6.17 13.54
N LYS A 15 0.27 5.17 14.14
CA LYS A 15 1.73 5.17 14.39
C LYS A 15 2.57 5.11 13.12
N ASP A 16 1.99 4.65 12.02
CA ASP A 16 2.70 4.56 10.74
C ASP A 16 2.43 5.77 9.84
N ALA A 17 1.84 6.84 10.39
CA ALA A 17 1.56 8.05 9.60
C ALA A 17 2.84 8.59 8.95
N GLY A 18 2.74 8.96 7.67
CA GLY A 18 3.87 9.45 6.89
C GLY A 18 4.62 8.38 6.12
N LYS A 19 4.39 7.10 6.41
CA LYS A 19 5.07 6.00 5.71
C LYS A 19 4.36 5.63 4.43
N TYR A 20 5.13 5.20 3.44
CA TYR A 20 4.58 4.71 2.18
C TYR A 20 4.13 3.26 2.30
N CYS A 21 3.08 2.92 1.59
CA CYS A 21 2.57 1.56 1.55
C CYS A 21 1.94 1.30 0.18
N VAL A 22 1.59 0.05 -0.05
CA VAL A 22 1.00 -0.39 -1.33
C VAL A 22 -0.23 -1.22 -1.02
N VAL A 23 -1.29 -1.00 -1.78
CA VAL A 23 -2.49 -1.84 -1.71
C VAL A 23 -2.17 -3.16 -2.39
N VAL A 24 -2.20 -4.26 -1.63
CA VAL A 24 -1.94 -5.59 -2.17
C VAL A 24 -3.21 -6.38 -2.44
N GLU A 25 -4.30 -5.98 -1.81
CA GLU A 25 -5.60 -6.61 -2.02
C GLU A 25 -6.74 -5.70 -1.58
N ARG A 26 -7.83 -5.70 -2.32
CA ARG A 26 -9.06 -5.03 -1.88
C ARG A 26 -9.89 -6.02 -1.10
N ILE A 27 -10.28 -5.64 0.11
CA ILE A 27 -11.12 -6.49 0.96
C ILE A 27 -12.59 -6.17 0.71
N ASP A 28 -12.94 -4.89 0.81
CA ASP A 28 -14.28 -4.40 0.48
C ASP A 28 -14.19 -2.90 0.15
N LYS A 29 -15.31 -2.21 0.08
CA LYS A 29 -15.33 -0.79 -0.29
C LYS A 29 -14.65 0.13 0.73
N ASN A 30 -14.50 -0.33 1.97
CA ASN A 30 -13.94 0.47 3.06
C ASN A 30 -12.56 0.04 3.48
N PHE A 31 -12.15 -1.19 3.17
CA PHE A 31 -10.90 -1.76 3.68
C PHE A 31 -10.06 -2.36 2.57
N VAL A 32 -8.75 -2.20 2.74
CA VAL A 32 -7.75 -2.79 1.84
C VAL A 32 -6.67 -3.43 2.70
N LEU A 33 -5.95 -4.40 2.11
CA LEU A 33 -4.77 -4.99 2.72
C LEU A 33 -3.59 -4.20 2.18
N ILE A 34 -2.78 -3.64 3.07
CA ILE A 34 -1.59 -2.87 2.69
C ILE A 34 -0.32 -3.54 3.19
N ASP A 35 0.78 -3.21 2.54
CA ASP A 35 2.09 -3.68 2.92
C ASP A 35 3.11 -2.61 2.58
N GLY A 36 4.31 -2.69 3.15
CA GLY A 36 5.36 -1.72 2.90
C GLY A 36 6.66 -2.10 3.58
N LYS A 37 7.70 -1.34 3.33
CA LYS A 37 9.02 -1.63 3.85
C LYS A 37 9.11 -1.40 5.36
N GLU A 38 8.45 -0.34 5.84
CA GLU A 38 8.58 0.07 7.23
C GLU A 38 7.32 -0.19 8.05
N MET A 39 6.47 -1.09 7.58
CA MET A 39 5.26 -1.47 8.29
C MET A 39 4.93 -2.92 8.00
N LYS A 40 4.15 -3.52 8.88
CA LYS A 40 3.67 -4.89 8.67
C LYS A 40 2.43 -4.87 7.79
N ARG A 41 2.26 -5.94 6.99
CA ARG A 41 1.04 -6.14 6.21
C ARG A 41 -0.16 -6.14 7.13
N LYS A 42 -1.17 -5.35 6.80
CA LYS A 42 -2.36 -5.25 7.64
C LYS A 42 -3.56 -4.72 6.87
N LYS A 43 -4.75 -5.03 7.38
CA LYS A 43 -6.01 -4.49 6.92
C LYS A 43 -6.11 -3.04 7.40
N THR A 44 -6.49 -2.13 6.50
CA THR A 44 -6.54 -0.70 6.81
C THR A 44 -7.76 -0.07 6.15
N ASN A 45 -8.38 0.86 6.86
CA ASN A 45 -9.48 1.65 6.31
C ASN A 45 -8.92 2.60 5.24
N VAL A 46 -9.58 2.68 4.09
CA VAL A 46 -9.13 3.54 2.99
C VAL A 46 -9.05 5.01 3.38
N LEU A 47 -9.84 5.45 4.37
CA LEU A 47 -9.80 6.82 4.85
C LEU A 47 -8.51 7.16 5.59
N HIS A 48 -7.73 6.17 5.97
CA HIS A 48 -6.43 6.36 6.62
C HIS A 48 -5.27 6.40 5.63
N LEU A 49 -5.58 6.42 4.34
CA LEU A 49 -4.58 6.37 3.27
C LEU A 49 -4.77 7.54 2.31
N GLU A 50 -3.66 8.11 1.88
CA GLU A 50 -3.63 9.11 0.81
C GLU A 50 -3.13 8.41 -0.45
N PRO A 51 -3.97 8.23 -1.48
CA PRO A 51 -3.50 7.58 -2.70
C PRO A 51 -2.56 8.50 -3.48
N LEU A 52 -1.47 7.93 -4.00
CA LEU A 52 -0.51 8.65 -4.81
C LEU A 52 -0.71 8.28 -6.28
N PRO A 53 -0.26 9.12 -7.22
CA PRO A 53 -0.47 8.87 -8.65
C PRO A 53 0.52 7.83 -9.22
N LYS A 54 0.66 6.71 -8.53
CA LYS A 54 1.55 5.63 -8.95
C LYS A 54 0.92 4.28 -8.63
N VAL A 55 0.92 3.39 -9.61
CA VAL A 55 0.45 2.02 -9.44
C VAL A 55 1.61 1.10 -9.79
N LEU A 56 2.00 0.25 -8.84
CA LEU A 56 3.08 -0.72 -9.05
C LEU A 56 2.55 -1.94 -9.80
N ASP A 57 3.43 -2.56 -10.58
CA ASP A 57 3.09 -3.78 -11.30
C ASP A 57 3.28 -4.99 -10.38
N ILE A 58 2.29 -5.23 -9.52
CA ILE A 58 2.29 -6.37 -8.62
C ILE A 58 0.97 -7.12 -8.75
N LYS A 59 0.99 -8.39 -8.39
CA LYS A 59 -0.19 -9.23 -8.39
C LYS A 59 -0.95 -9.09 -7.08
N LYS A 60 -2.25 -9.34 -7.12
CA LYS A 60 -3.09 -9.40 -5.92
C LYS A 60 -2.45 -10.35 -4.91
N GLY A 61 -2.29 -9.88 -3.68
CA GLY A 61 -1.69 -10.67 -2.61
C GLY A 61 -0.19 -10.90 -2.74
N ALA A 62 0.51 -10.08 -3.52
CA ALA A 62 1.95 -10.20 -3.71
C ALA A 62 2.71 -10.32 -2.38
N ALA A 63 3.80 -11.07 -2.38
CA ALA A 63 4.62 -11.25 -1.18
C ALA A 63 5.26 -9.93 -0.75
N THR A 64 5.48 -9.77 0.56
CA THR A 64 6.08 -8.55 1.11
C THR A 64 7.41 -8.20 0.45
N GLU A 65 8.25 -9.18 0.18
CA GLU A 65 9.55 -8.97 -0.49
C GLU A 65 9.39 -8.35 -1.86
N ASP A 66 8.39 -8.79 -2.61
CA ASP A 66 8.13 -8.26 -3.94
C ASP A 66 7.62 -6.82 -3.87
N VAL A 67 6.77 -6.54 -2.88
CA VAL A 67 6.25 -5.18 -2.63
C VAL A 67 7.39 -4.24 -2.30
N ILE A 68 8.28 -4.63 -1.39
CA ILE A 68 9.42 -3.83 -0.97
C ILE A 68 10.34 -3.55 -2.17
N LYS A 69 10.61 -4.58 -2.97
CA LYS A 69 11.46 -4.46 -4.15
C LYS A 69 10.91 -3.42 -5.13
N GLU A 70 9.60 -3.47 -5.40
CA GLU A 70 8.97 -2.52 -6.32
C GLU A 70 8.94 -1.10 -5.73
N LEU A 71 8.72 -0.96 -4.43
CA LEU A 71 8.78 0.35 -3.78
C LEU A 71 10.17 0.98 -3.88
N GLU A 72 11.20 0.19 -3.63
CA GLU A 72 12.59 0.67 -3.73
C GLU A 72 12.93 1.06 -5.15
N LYS A 73 12.50 0.29 -6.11
CA LYS A 73 12.72 0.54 -7.54
C LYS A 73 12.13 1.89 -7.97
N GLU A 74 11.00 2.28 -7.37
CA GLU A 74 10.32 3.53 -7.69
C GLU A 74 10.65 4.65 -6.70
N ASN A 75 11.61 4.44 -5.82
CA ASN A 75 12.10 5.43 -4.83
C ASN A 75 11.07 5.83 -3.78
N PHE A 76 10.19 4.92 -3.39
CA PHE A 76 9.22 5.16 -2.31
C PHE A 76 9.63 4.52 -0.98
N ALA A 77 10.80 3.95 -0.88
CA ALA A 77 11.22 3.31 0.35
C ALA A 77 12.49 3.91 0.88
#